data_8e6bdeec201525f5319f4a05ad744d45
#
_entry.id   8e6bdeec201525f5319f4a05ad744d45
#
_cell.length_a   1.000
_cell.length_b   1.000
_cell.length_c   1.000
_cell.angle_alpha   90.00
_cell.angle_beta   90.00
_cell.angle_gamma   90.00
#
_symmetry.space_group_name_H-M   'P 1'
#
loop_
_entity.id
_entity.type
_entity.pdbx_description
1 polymer ?
#
loop_
_entity_poly.entity_id
_entity_poly.type
_entity_poly.pdbx_seq_one_letter_code
_entity_poly.pdbx_strand_id
1 'polypeptide(L)'
;TEDQLKTEGVEYRRGVFHFRANARARALGEIDGFVKVLADAKTDRILGVHIIGPRAGELIASATAAMEFGASAEDLARTCHAHPTLAEPIKEACMAVAGRAIHA
;
A
#
# COMPACT_ATOMS: atom_id res chain seq x y z
N THR A 1 -10.53 7.76 2.35
CA THR A 1 -9.86 8.66 1.40
C THR A 1 -9.17 9.79 2.13
N GLU A 2 -8.23 10.44 1.46
CA GLU A 2 -7.55 11.60 2.02
C GLU A 2 -8.53 12.73 2.35
N ASP A 3 -9.50 12.97 1.47
CA ASP A 3 -10.50 14.02 1.68
C ASP A 3 -11.35 13.74 2.91
N GLN A 4 -11.73 12.49 3.14
CA GLN A 4 -12.46 12.09 4.33
C GLN A 4 -11.64 12.34 5.59
N LEU A 5 -10.35 11.98 5.59
CA LEU A 5 -9.46 12.17 6.73
C LEU A 5 -9.24 13.65 7.03
N LYS A 6 -9.08 14.48 6.00
CA LYS A 6 -8.97 15.93 6.17
C LYS A 6 -10.24 16.52 6.78
N THR A 7 -11.41 16.09 6.30
CA THR A 7 -12.70 16.57 6.80
C THR A 7 -12.88 16.20 8.27
N GLU A 8 -12.45 15.02 8.69
CA GLU A 8 -12.55 14.54 10.06
C GLU A 8 -11.44 15.07 10.98
N GLY A 9 -10.47 15.80 10.44
CA GLY A 9 -9.36 16.35 11.19
C GLY A 9 -8.34 15.30 11.63
N VAL A 10 -8.25 14.16 10.95
CA VAL A 10 -7.30 13.10 11.29
C VAL A 10 -5.94 13.38 10.64
N GLU A 11 -4.89 13.41 11.45
CA GLU A 11 -3.53 13.50 10.94
C GLU A 11 -3.10 12.14 10.37
N TYR A 12 -2.60 12.12 9.14
CA TYR A 12 -2.21 10.88 8.47
C TYR A 12 -0.91 11.03 7.69
N ARG A 13 -0.29 9.89 7.37
CA ARG A 13 0.83 9.81 6.44
C ARG A 13 0.40 9.02 5.23
N ARG A 14 0.98 9.35 4.07
CA ARG A 14 0.69 8.71 2.81
C ARG A 14 1.92 8.01 2.27
N GLY A 15 1.75 6.79 1.78
CA GLY A 15 2.76 6.08 1.01
C GLY A 15 2.19 5.65 -0.32
N VAL A 16 2.94 5.85 -1.40
CA VAL A 16 2.53 5.47 -2.77
C VAL A 16 3.64 4.66 -3.41
N PHE A 17 3.27 3.57 -4.08
CA PHE A 17 4.20 2.78 -4.87
C PHE A 17 3.58 2.49 -6.23
N HIS A 18 4.27 2.85 -7.30
CA HIS A 18 3.79 2.64 -8.67
C HIS A 18 4.14 1.25 -9.17
N PHE A 19 3.20 0.60 -9.87
CA PHE A 19 3.42 -0.74 -10.41
C PHE A 19 4.63 -0.83 -11.33
N ARG A 20 4.96 0.24 -12.05
CA ARG A 20 6.13 0.26 -12.94
C ARG A 20 7.44 -0.10 -12.25
N ALA A 21 7.52 0.04 -10.93
CA ALA A 21 8.69 -0.32 -10.14
C ALA A 21 8.62 -1.76 -9.61
N ASN A 22 7.53 -2.49 -9.86
CA ASN A 22 7.34 -3.86 -9.41
C ASN A 22 7.83 -4.85 -10.46
N ALA A 23 8.69 -5.80 -10.06
CA ALA A 23 9.29 -6.76 -10.97
C ALA A 23 8.25 -7.63 -11.71
N ARG A 24 7.20 -8.08 -11.02
CA ARG A 24 6.15 -8.92 -11.63
C ARG A 24 5.31 -8.11 -12.62
N ALA A 25 4.94 -6.88 -12.28
CA ALA A 25 4.20 -6.01 -13.17
C ALA A 25 4.98 -5.73 -14.45
N ARG A 26 6.28 -5.49 -14.33
CA ARG A 26 7.17 -5.29 -15.50
C ARG A 26 7.27 -6.54 -16.34
N ALA A 27 7.38 -7.72 -15.74
CA ALA A 27 7.44 -9.00 -16.44
C ALA A 27 6.16 -9.29 -17.23
N LEU A 28 5.00 -8.87 -16.71
CA LEU A 28 3.70 -9.04 -17.38
C LEU A 28 3.36 -7.90 -18.34
N GLY A 29 4.10 -6.80 -18.32
CA GLY A 29 3.75 -5.60 -19.07
C GLY A 29 2.59 -4.81 -18.48
N GLU A 30 2.18 -5.10 -17.24
CA GLU A 30 1.07 -4.46 -16.55
C GLU A 30 1.59 -3.40 -15.59
N ILE A 31 2.18 -2.32 -16.13
CA ILE A 31 2.90 -1.31 -15.34
C ILE A 31 2.09 -0.07 -14.99
N ASP A 32 0.83 0.01 -15.43
CA ASP A 32 -0.03 1.17 -15.14
C ASP A 32 -0.61 1.07 -13.74
N GLY A 33 -0.73 2.23 -13.08
CA GLY A 33 -1.38 2.33 -11.79
C GLY A 33 -0.43 2.37 -10.60
N PHE A 34 -1.03 2.32 -9.42
CA PHE A 34 -0.28 2.47 -8.18
C PHE A 34 -1.06 1.90 -6.99
N VAL A 35 -0.35 1.72 -5.88
CA VAL A 35 -0.92 1.42 -4.56
C VAL A 35 -0.68 2.63 -3.67
N LYS A 36 -1.73 3.10 -3.01
CA LYS A 36 -1.63 4.19 -2.03
C LYS A 36 -2.10 3.69 -0.67
N VAL A 37 -1.30 3.91 0.36
CA VAL A 37 -1.61 3.57 1.75
C VAL A 37 -1.69 4.84 2.56
N LEU A 38 -2.73 4.96 3.38
CA LEU A 38 -2.92 6.03 4.34
C LEU A 38 -2.84 5.43 5.74
N ALA A 39 -1.99 5.99 6.59
CA ALA A 39 -1.81 5.51 7.96
C ALA A 39 -1.95 6.67 8.95
N ASP A 40 -2.48 6.38 10.14
CA ASP A 40 -2.58 7.36 11.22
C ASP A 40 -1.17 7.85 11.59
N ALA A 41 -0.98 9.16 11.67
CA ALA A 41 0.34 9.74 11.92
C ALA A 41 0.88 9.41 13.32
N LYS A 42 0.00 9.11 14.28
CA LYS A 42 0.37 8.82 15.66
C LYS A 42 0.52 7.33 15.96
N THR A 43 -0.42 6.51 15.47
CA THR A 43 -0.48 5.08 15.80
C THR A 43 0.07 4.18 14.68
N ASP A 44 0.27 4.72 13.48
CA ASP A 44 0.64 3.99 12.26
C ASP A 44 -0.44 2.99 11.80
N ARG A 45 -1.62 2.98 12.40
CA ARG A 45 -2.70 2.10 11.98
C ARG A 45 -3.13 2.45 10.55
N ILE A 46 -3.34 1.43 9.73
CA ILE A 46 -3.79 1.62 8.35
C ILE A 46 -5.22 2.14 8.35
N LEU A 47 -5.43 3.29 7.73
CA LEU A 47 -6.73 3.96 7.62
C LEU A 47 -7.36 3.77 6.25
N GLY A 48 -6.57 3.52 5.23
CA GLY A 48 -7.07 3.29 3.88
C GLY A 48 -6.01 2.72 2.96
N VAL A 49 -6.45 1.89 2.02
CA VAL A 49 -5.61 1.36 0.95
C VAL A 49 -6.38 1.53 -0.35
N HIS A 50 -5.74 2.12 -1.35
CA HIS A 50 -6.33 2.36 -2.65
C HIS A 50 -5.41 1.79 -3.72
N ILE A 51 -5.98 0.98 -4.61
CA ILE A 51 -5.23 0.36 -5.70
C ILE A 51 -5.90 0.75 -7.02
N ILE A 52 -5.12 1.29 -7.94
CA ILE A 52 -5.54 1.55 -9.30
C ILE A 52 -4.63 0.75 -10.22
N GLY A 53 -5.21 -0.06 -11.09
CA GLY A 53 -4.44 -0.85 -12.03
C GLY A 53 -5.08 -2.20 -12.34
N PRO A 54 -4.44 -3.00 -13.23
CA PRO A 54 -4.92 -4.34 -13.53
C PRO A 54 -4.94 -5.20 -12.26
N ARG A 55 -5.98 -6.04 -12.10
CA ARG A 55 -6.12 -7.00 -10.99
C ARG A 55 -6.25 -6.37 -9.61
N ALA A 56 -6.64 -5.09 -9.51
CA ALA A 56 -6.80 -4.43 -8.21
C ALA A 56 -7.76 -5.19 -7.29
N GLY A 57 -8.84 -5.75 -7.83
CA GLY A 57 -9.81 -6.52 -7.05
C GLY A 57 -9.23 -7.77 -6.41
N GLU A 58 -8.24 -8.41 -7.02
CA GLU A 58 -7.54 -9.55 -6.45
C GLU A 58 -6.49 -9.12 -5.43
N LEU A 59 -5.80 -8.00 -5.71
CA LEU A 59 -4.69 -7.54 -4.87
C LEU A 59 -5.14 -6.93 -3.55
N ILE A 60 -6.35 -6.38 -3.48
CA ILE A 60 -6.83 -5.67 -2.29
C ILE A 60 -7.13 -6.60 -1.11
N ALA A 61 -7.30 -7.90 -1.33
CA ALA A 61 -7.76 -8.83 -0.31
C ALA A 61 -6.85 -8.88 0.93
N SER A 62 -5.53 -8.90 0.74
CA SER A 62 -4.58 -8.94 1.88
C SER A 62 -4.63 -7.65 2.69
N ALA A 63 -4.77 -6.50 2.02
CA ALA A 63 -4.90 -5.22 2.69
C ALA A 63 -6.21 -5.13 3.48
N THR A 64 -7.31 -5.63 2.91
CA THR A 64 -8.61 -5.67 3.58
C THR A 64 -8.54 -6.49 4.85
N ALA A 65 -7.92 -7.69 4.78
CA ALA A 65 -7.75 -8.55 5.96
C ALA A 65 -6.91 -7.86 7.03
N ALA A 66 -5.80 -7.23 6.63
CA ALA A 66 -4.92 -6.52 7.55
C ALA A 66 -5.65 -5.38 8.27
N MET A 67 -6.45 -4.61 7.55
CA MET A 67 -7.23 -3.50 8.14
C MET A 67 -8.28 -4.03 9.12
N GLU A 68 -8.93 -5.15 8.81
CA GLU A 68 -9.93 -5.76 9.69
C GLU A 68 -9.33 -6.15 11.04
N PHE A 69 -8.07 -6.59 11.05
CA PHE A 69 -7.36 -6.93 12.28
C PHE A 69 -6.60 -5.75 12.90
N GLY A 70 -6.78 -4.55 12.38
CA GLY A 70 -6.19 -3.34 12.95
C GLY A 70 -4.68 -3.23 12.75
N ALA A 71 -4.16 -3.76 11.65
CA ALA A 71 -2.72 -3.72 11.37
C ALA A 71 -2.20 -2.29 11.17
N SER A 72 -0.93 -2.08 11.53
CA SER A 72 -0.20 -0.87 11.20
C SER A 72 0.47 -0.98 9.82
N ALA A 73 0.86 0.15 9.25
CA ALA A 73 1.65 0.15 8.01
C ALA A 73 2.97 -0.60 8.22
N GLU A 74 3.60 -0.46 9.38
CA GLU A 74 4.83 -1.17 9.74
C GLU A 74 4.65 -2.69 9.73
N ASP A 75 3.49 -3.20 10.20
CA ASP A 75 3.19 -4.64 10.17
C ASP A 75 3.24 -5.19 8.75
N LEU A 76 2.60 -4.51 7.78
CA LEU A 76 2.64 -4.93 6.38
C LEU A 76 4.01 -4.70 5.74
N ALA A 77 4.70 -3.63 6.10
CA ALA A 77 6.05 -3.36 5.60
C ALA A 77 7.04 -4.45 5.97
N ARG A 78 6.85 -5.09 7.12
CA ARG A 78 7.71 -6.16 7.62
C ARG A 78 7.26 -7.56 7.22
N THR A 79 6.07 -7.70 6.65
CA THR A 79 5.57 -8.99 6.18
C THR A 79 6.37 -9.44 4.96
N CYS A 80 6.81 -10.71 4.98
CA CYS A 80 7.52 -11.28 3.84
C CYS A 80 6.53 -11.62 2.73
N HIS A 81 6.78 -11.10 1.54
CA HIS A 81 5.98 -11.41 0.36
C HIS A 81 6.84 -12.14 -0.68
N ALA A 82 6.22 -13.02 -1.45
CA ALA A 82 6.92 -13.71 -2.53
C ALA A 82 7.42 -12.70 -3.59
N HIS A 83 8.62 -12.93 -4.10
CA HIS A 83 9.22 -12.10 -5.14
C HIS A 83 9.48 -12.97 -6.38
N PRO A 84 9.15 -12.52 -7.61
CA PRO A 84 8.43 -11.29 -7.94
C PRO A 84 6.92 -11.50 -7.94
N THR A 85 6.15 -10.66 -7.24
CA THR A 85 4.69 -10.73 -7.23
C THR A 85 4.04 -9.35 -7.35
N LEU A 86 2.76 -9.32 -7.75
CA LEU A 86 1.97 -8.10 -7.78
C LEU A 86 1.49 -7.68 -6.38
N ALA A 87 1.64 -8.54 -5.37
CA ALA A 87 1.32 -8.20 -3.98
C ALA A 87 2.38 -7.35 -3.31
N GLU A 88 3.64 -7.39 -3.79
CA GLU A 88 4.73 -6.60 -3.23
C GLU A 88 4.48 -5.09 -3.20
N PRO A 89 3.79 -4.46 -4.18
CA PRO A 89 3.51 -3.04 -4.13
C PRO A 89 2.77 -2.57 -2.88
N ILE A 90 1.93 -3.40 -2.27
CA ILE A 90 1.26 -3.07 -1.01
C ILE A 90 2.31 -2.91 0.10
N LYS A 91 3.24 -3.86 0.20
CA LYS A 91 4.36 -3.79 1.13
C LYS A 91 5.20 -2.53 0.90
N GLU A 92 5.56 -2.28 -0.35
CA GLU A 92 6.38 -1.12 -0.72
C GLU A 92 5.67 0.21 -0.42
N ALA A 93 4.35 0.29 -0.65
CA ALA A 93 3.57 1.47 -0.30
C ALA A 93 3.55 1.69 1.21
N CYS A 94 3.46 0.61 1.99
CA CYS A 94 3.55 0.70 3.46
C CYS A 94 4.93 1.17 3.91
N MET A 95 5.99 0.72 3.24
CA MET A 95 7.34 1.22 3.51
C MET A 95 7.47 2.71 3.14
N ALA A 96 6.82 3.14 2.05
CA ALA A 96 6.84 4.53 1.61
C ALA A 96 6.16 5.47 2.62
N VAL A 97 5.22 4.99 3.42
CA VAL A 97 4.61 5.78 4.50
C VAL A 97 5.70 6.34 5.43
N ALA A 98 6.75 5.58 5.67
CA ALA A 98 7.89 6.00 6.49
C ALA A 98 9.11 6.42 5.64
N GLY A 99 8.95 6.57 4.33
CA GLY A 99 10.06 6.93 3.45
C GLY A 99 11.04 5.78 3.17
N ARG A 100 10.60 4.53 3.30
CA ARG A 100 11.47 3.35 3.21
C ARG A 100 11.21 2.43 2.01
N ALA A 101 10.53 2.90 0.96
CA ALA A 101 10.29 2.09 -0.23
C ALA A 101 11.62 1.67 -0.86
N ILE A 102 11.78 0.37 -1.14
CA ILE A 102 13.00 -0.20 -1.69
C ILE A 102 13.06 -0.02 -3.20
N HIS A 103 11.92 -0.19 -3.87
CA HIS A 103 11.82 -0.12 -5.32
C HIS A 103 10.93 1.06 -5.74
N ALA A 104 11.45 2.25 -5.67
CA ALA A 104 10.65 3.44 -5.97
C ALA A 104 10.50 3.69 -7.52
#